data_50fecbc08fe269bbd45cd460ccbc5190
#
_entry.id   50fecbc08fe269bbd45cd460ccbc5190
#
_cell.length_a   1.000
_cell.length_b   1.000
_cell.length_c   1.000
_cell.angle_alpha   90.00
_cell.angle_beta   90.00
_cell.angle_gamma   90.00
#
_symmetry.space_group_name_H-M   'P 1'
#
loop_
_entity.id
_entity.type
_entity.pdbx_description
1 polymer ?
#
loop_
_entity_poly.entity_id
_entity_poly.type
_entity_poly.pdbx_seq_one_letter_code
_entity_poly.pdbx_strand_id
1 'polypeptide(L)'
;MAASRRRGLLAGGLALALLPLAGCGFALRRAPELPFRRIALVGFSAQTEVADELRRAMPAGVTVVADPRDAEVVLEALVDRRSRSVAGMTAAGQVRELSLHSRLLYRLSTRGGRPLLPPVEVAFSRDMSYSEAAALAKADEERLLWRAMEADIAMQVLRRLAATPAP
;
A
#
# COMPACT_ATOMS: atom_id res chain seq x y z
N MET A 1 11.46 7.81 67.42
CA MET A 1 10.99 6.66 66.58
C MET A 1 10.11 7.06 65.39
N ALA A 2 10.20 8.28 64.84
CA ALA A 2 9.32 8.75 63.76
C ALA A 2 9.99 8.91 62.38
N ALA A 3 11.32 8.72 62.25
CA ALA A 3 12.06 8.98 61.02
C ALA A 3 12.14 7.77 60.08
N SER A 4 11.88 6.53 60.52
CA SER A 4 12.01 5.32 59.67
C SER A 4 10.75 5.06 58.82
N ARG A 5 9.56 5.54 59.24
CA ARG A 5 8.32 5.34 58.46
C ARG A 5 8.21 6.22 57.21
N ARG A 6 8.87 7.38 57.18
CA ARG A 6 8.84 8.29 56.02
C ARG A 6 9.69 7.80 54.86
N ARG A 7 10.77 7.04 55.12
CA ARG A 7 11.65 6.46 54.06
C ARG A 7 10.99 5.29 53.33
N GLY A 8 10.15 4.51 54.02
CA GLY A 8 9.41 3.39 53.38
C GLY A 8 8.33 3.85 52.39
N LEU A 9 7.67 4.99 52.67
CA LEU A 9 6.63 5.52 51.79
C LEU A 9 7.17 6.16 50.50
N LEU A 10 8.37 6.73 50.55
CA LEU A 10 9.03 7.29 49.34
C LEU A 10 9.57 6.22 48.40
N ALA A 11 10.04 5.09 48.92
CA ALA A 11 10.53 3.96 48.12
C ALA A 11 9.38 3.20 47.43
N GLY A 12 8.22 3.07 48.08
CA GLY A 12 7.01 2.44 47.51
C GLY A 12 6.35 3.26 46.39
N GLY A 13 6.41 4.61 46.50
CA GLY A 13 5.84 5.50 45.49
C GLY A 13 6.62 5.52 44.18
N LEU A 14 7.93 5.36 44.22
CA LEU A 14 8.78 5.38 43.02
C LEU A 14 8.67 4.10 42.18
N ALA A 15 8.40 2.95 42.85
CA ALA A 15 8.24 1.66 42.14
C ALA A 15 6.90 1.58 41.38
N LEU A 16 5.85 2.29 41.85
CA LEU A 16 4.53 2.29 41.21
C LEU A 16 4.45 3.22 39.99
N ALA A 17 5.35 4.21 39.87
CA ALA A 17 5.38 5.17 38.78
C ALA A 17 6.06 4.63 37.49
N LEU A 18 6.75 3.49 37.55
CA LEU A 18 7.46 2.88 36.41
C LEU A 18 6.62 1.83 35.63
N LEU A 19 5.43 1.48 36.09
CA LEU A 19 4.55 0.48 35.48
C LEU A 19 3.83 0.89 34.18
N PRO A 20 3.57 2.18 33.85
CA PRO A 20 2.85 2.51 32.62
C PRO A 20 3.73 2.60 31.36
N LEU A 21 5.08 2.47 31.44
CA LEU A 21 5.95 2.59 30.25
C LEU A 21 6.09 1.29 29.44
N ALA A 22 5.55 0.17 29.88
CA ALA A 22 5.65 -1.12 29.19
C ALA A 22 4.51 -1.37 28.17
N GLY A 23 3.60 -0.41 27.97
CA GLY A 23 2.33 -0.62 27.26
C GLY A 23 2.30 -0.22 25.77
N CYS A 24 3.35 0.38 25.21
CA CYS A 24 3.38 0.66 23.77
C CYS A 24 3.92 -0.56 23.01
N GLY A 25 3.11 -1.61 22.87
CA GLY A 25 3.36 -2.73 21.98
C GLY A 25 3.39 -2.27 20.52
N PHE A 26 4.46 -1.62 20.08
CA PHE A 26 4.69 -1.32 18.67
C PHE A 26 5.02 -2.63 17.95
N ALA A 27 3.97 -3.37 17.55
CA ALA A 27 4.17 -4.54 16.71
C ALA A 27 4.55 -4.05 15.30
N LEU A 28 5.79 -4.32 14.88
CA LEU A 28 6.17 -4.17 13.47
C LEU A 28 5.11 -4.90 12.64
N ARG A 29 4.46 -4.17 11.71
CA ARG A 29 3.46 -4.72 10.81
C ARG A 29 4.12 -5.83 9.97
N ARG A 30 3.89 -7.09 10.32
CA ARG A 30 4.39 -8.22 9.54
C ARG A 30 3.74 -8.18 8.17
N ALA A 31 4.53 -8.44 7.13
CA ALA A 31 3.99 -8.66 5.79
C ALA A 31 2.96 -9.80 5.86
N PRO A 32 1.81 -9.68 5.17
CA PRO A 32 0.81 -10.74 5.18
C PRO A 32 1.39 -12.02 4.59
N GLU A 33 1.16 -13.16 5.23
CA GLU A 33 1.53 -14.47 4.67
C GLU A 33 0.57 -14.81 3.52
N LEU A 34 1.13 -15.20 2.38
CA LEU A 34 0.35 -15.58 1.21
C LEU A 34 0.22 -17.12 1.15
N PRO A 35 -0.95 -17.65 0.71
CA PRO A 35 -1.21 -19.10 0.67
C PRO A 35 -0.57 -19.81 -0.53
N PHE A 36 0.37 -19.17 -1.22
CA PHE A 36 1.11 -19.67 -2.38
C PHE A 36 2.56 -19.18 -2.34
N ARG A 37 3.44 -19.82 -3.12
CA ARG A 37 4.87 -19.47 -3.17
C ARG A 37 5.33 -18.90 -4.51
N ARG A 38 4.58 -19.11 -5.59
CA ARG A 38 4.92 -18.62 -6.92
C ARG A 38 3.71 -17.94 -7.56
N ILE A 39 3.92 -16.70 -7.99
CA ILE A 39 2.90 -15.86 -8.63
C ILE A 39 3.43 -15.29 -9.93
N ALA A 40 2.60 -15.29 -10.97
CA ALA A 40 2.84 -14.52 -12.19
C ALA A 40 2.00 -13.23 -12.18
N LEU A 41 2.59 -12.12 -12.63
CA LEU A 41 1.92 -10.84 -12.83
C LEU A 41 1.76 -10.62 -14.33
N VAL A 42 0.51 -10.54 -14.81
CA VAL A 42 0.22 -10.36 -16.25
C VAL A 42 -0.75 -9.20 -16.49
N GLY A 43 -0.68 -8.58 -17.66
CA GLY A 43 -1.61 -7.52 -18.08
C GLY A 43 -1.34 -6.15 -17.45
N PHE A 44 -0.29 -5.99 -16.64
CA PHE A 44 0.06 -4.71 -16.04
C PHE A 44 0.60 -3.72 -17.08
N SER A 45 0.25 -2.46 -16.93
CA SER A 45 0.68 -1.38 -17.82
C SER A 45 2.14 -1.00 -17.57
N ALA A 46 2.91 -0.76 -18.63
CA ALA A 46 4.24 -0.17 -18.52
C ALA A 46 4.22 1.32 -18.13
N GLN A 47 3.05 1.95 -18.12
CA GLN A 47 2.88 3.37 -17.73
C GLN A 47 2.63 3.56 -16.25
N THR A 48 2.44 2.48 -15.48
CA THR A 48 2.23 2.48 -14.04
C THR A 48 3.36 1.72 -13.35
N GLU A 49 3.56 1.95 -12.05
CA GLU A 49 4.54 1.23 -11.26
C GLU A 49 3.90 0.14 -10.37
N VAL A 50 2.60 -0.16 -10.55
CA VAL A 50 1.87 -1.10 -9.70
C VAL A 50 2.52 -2.49 -9.67
N ALA A 51 2.95 -3.01 -10.82
CA ALA A 51 3.64 -4.30 -10.89
C ALA A 51 4.97 -4.28 -10.12
N ASP A 52 5.72 -3.18 -10.19
CA ASP A 52 7.00 -3.03 -9.50
C ASP A 52 6.80 -2.84 -7.99
N GLU A 53 5.76 -2.11 -7.58
CA GLU A 53 5.37 -2.01 -6.17
C GLU A 53 4.95 -3.38 -5.62
N LEU A 54 4.17 -4.17 -6.37
CA LEU A 54 3.83 -5.53 -5.99
C LEU A 54 5.08 -6.40 -5.83
N ARG A 55 6.04 -6.35 -6.76
CA ARG A 55 7.30 -7.09 -6.66
C ARG A 55 8.11 -6.70 -5.43
N ARG A 56 8.22 -5.40 -5.16
CA ARG A 56 8.96 -4.86 -3.98
C ARG A 56 8.30 -5.24 -2.65
N ALA A 57 6.98 -5.24 -2.61
CA ALA A 57 6.21 -5.50 -1.39
C ALA A 57 5.90 -6.99 -1.16
N MET A 58 6.32 -7.87 -2.08
CA MET A 58 6.05 -9.31 -1.96
C MET A 58 6.73 -9.88 -0.71
N PRO A 59 6.02 -10.69 0.11
CA PRO A 59 6.59 -11.28 1.31
C PRO A 59 7.78 -12.21 1.00
N ALA A 60 8.70 -12.33 1.95
CA ALA A 60 9.78 -13.31 1.86
C ALA A 60 9.20 -14.74 1.73
N GLY A 61 9.71 -15.50 0.77
CA GLY A 61 9.22 -16.86 0.47
C GLY A 61 8.19 -16.95 -0.67
N VAL A 62 7.78 -15.80 -1.24
CA VAL A 62 6.97 -15.76 -2.48
C VAL A 62 7.83 -15.22 -3.62
N THR A 63 7.90 -15.97 -4.71
CA THR A 63 8.66 -15.60 -5.91
C THR A 63 7.72 -15.15 -7.02
N VAL A 64 8.00 -13.98 -7.59
CA VAL A 64 7.34 -13.55 -8.82
C VAL A 64 8.06 -14.19 -10.00
N VAL A 65 7.35 -15.02 -10.75
CA VAL A 65 7.86 -15.71 -11.93
C VAL A 65 7.45 -14.98 -13.20
N ALA A 66 8.28 -15.06 -14.23
CA ALA A 66 8.02 -14.40 -15.51
C ALA A 66 6.99 -15.17 -16.35
N ASP A 67 7.10 -16.51 -16.38
CA ASP A 67 6.20 -17.37 -17.16
C ASP A 67 5.01 -17.82 -16.27
N PRO A 68 3.77 -17.54 -16.67
CA PRO A 68 2.59 -18.01 -15.95
C PRO A 68 2.52 -19.55 -15.79
N ARG A 69 3.21 -20.30 -16.66
CA ARG A 69 3.28 -21.76 -16.57
C ARG A 69 4.08 -22.27 -15.37
N ASP A 70 4.99 -21.44 -14.83
CA ASP A 70 5.79 -21.75 -13.65
C ASP A 70 5.13 -21.27 -12.35
N ALA A 71 4.02 -20.53 -12.45
CA ALA A 71 3.29 -19.99 -11.33
C ALA A 71 2.33 -21.03 -10.71
N GLU A 72 1.99 -20.86 -9.44
CA GLU A 72 0.87 -21.52 -8.77
C GLU A 72 -0.41 -20.71 -9.01
N VAL A 73 -0.27 -19.40 -8.99
CA VAL A 73 -1.37 -18.45 -9.21
C VAL A 73 -0.97 -17.36 -10.20
N VAL A 74 -1.95 -16.85 -10.93
CA VAL A 74 -1.79 -15.77 -11.91
C VAL A 74 -2.64 -14.59 -11.45
N LEU A 75 -1.98 -13.47 -11.16
CA LEU A 75 -2.62 -12.18 -10.93
C LEU A 75 -2.66 -11.42 -12.25
N GLU A 76 -3.85 -11.23 -12.78
CA GLU A 76 -4.07 -10.58 -14.06
C GLU A 76 -4.71 -9.21 -13.87
N ALA A 77 -4.03 -8.16 -14.34
CA ALA A 77 -4.56 -6.83 -14.45
C ALA A 77 -5.45 -6.72 -15.70
N LEU A 78 -6.74 -6.48 -15.49
CA LEU A 78 -7.71 -6.23 -16.55
C LEU A 78 -7.76 -4.75 -16.95
N VAL A 79 -7.52 -3.87 -15.99
CA VAL A 79 -7.31 -2.43 -16.17
C VAL A 79 -6.23 -2.01 -15.20
N ASP A 80 -5.21 -1.35 -15.70
CA ASP A 80 -4.14 -0.73 -14.90
C ASP A 80 -3.78 0.60 -15.56
N ARG A 81 -4.21 1.71 -14.95
CA ARG A 81 -4.01 3.04 -15.54
C ARG A 81 -4.01 4.17 -14.53
N ARG A 82 -3.29 5.24 -14.90
CA ARG A 82 -3.39 6.56 -14.29
C ARG A 82 -4.20 7.49 -15.20
N SER A 83 -4.83 8.48 -14.59
CA SER A 83 -5.41 9.60 -15.30
C SER A 83 -5.38 10.85 -14.43
N ARG A 84 -5.34 12.02 -15.06
CA ARG A 84 -5.49 13.29 -14.36
C ARG A 84 -6.60 14.10 -14.99
N SER A 85 -7.27 14.89 -14.16
CA SER A 85 -8.31 15.83 -14.55
C SER A 85 -8.08 17.17 -13.88
N VAL A 86 -8.65 18.21 -14.45
CA VAL A 86 -8.66 19.53 -13.82
C VAL A 86 -9.75 19.54 -12.76
N ALA A 87 -9.37 19.79 -11.50
CA ALA A 87 -10.27 19.89 -10.36
C ALA A 87 -10.69 21.34 -10.07
N GLY A 88 -9.79 22.31 -10.34
CA GLY A 88 -10.08 23.71 -10.09
C GLY A 88 -9.41 24.67 -11.09
N MET A 89 -10.14 25.74 -11.44
CA MET A 89 -9.68 26.81 -12.32
C MET A 89 -10.01 28.17 -11.73
N THR A 90 -9.22 29.19 -12.10
CA THR A 90 -9.56 30.58 -11.82
C THR A 90 -10.65 31.10 -12.76
N ALA A 91 -11.24 32.26 -12.44
CA ALA A 91 -12.16 32.96 -13.34
C ALA A 91 -11.53 33.31 -14.70
N ALA A 92 -10.21 33.44 -14.78
CA ALA A 92 -9.45 33.67 -16.02
C ALA A 92 -9.10 32.36 -16.77
N GLY A 93 -9.62 31.20 -16.36
CA GLY A 93 -9.39 29.92 -17.01
C GLY A 93 -8.05 29.24 -16.70
N GLN A 94 -7.26 29.77 -15.75
CA GLN A 94 -6.01 29.14 -15.35
C GLN A 94 -6.25 27.98 -14.42
N VAL A 95 -5.60 26.83 -14.68
CA VAL A 95 -5.65 25.64 -13.80
C VAL A 95 -4.99 25.95 -12.46
N ARG A 96 -5.67 25.62 -11.36
CA ARG A 96 -5.22 25.77 -9.98
C ARG A 96 -5.12 24.47 -9.23
N GLU A 97 -5.87 23.48 -9.65
CA GLU A 97 -5.92 22.19 -8.98
C GLU A 97 -6.08 21.07 -10.00
N LEU A 98 -5.34 20.00 -9.81
CA LEU A 98 -5.40 18.77 -10.56
C LEU A 98 -5.83 17.64 -9.63
N SER A 99 -6.71 16.76 -10.11
CA SER A 99 -7.03 15.50 -9.47
C SER A 99 -6.34 14.35 -10.21
N LEU A 100 -5.57 13.57 -9.49
CA LEU A 100 -4.85 12.40 -9.97
C LEU A 100 -5.65 11.15 -9.59
N HIS A 101 -5.81 10.20 -10.52
CA HIS A 101 -6.56 8.97 -10.29
C HIS A 101 -5.73 7.77 -10.74
N SER A 102 -5.46 6.83 -9.83
CA SER A 102 -4.86 5.53 -10.14
C SER A 102 -5.88 4.43 -9.92
N ARG A 103 -6.01 3.52 -10.88
CA ARG A 103 -7.02 2.47 -10.90
C ARG A 103 -6.45 1.15 -11.38
N LEU A 104 -6.70 0.10 -10.60
CA LEU A 104 -6.39 -1.28 -10.94
C LEU A 104 -7.67 -2.12 -10.84
N LEU A 105 -8.09 -2.75 -11.94
CA LEU A 105 -9.06 -3.84 -11.96
C LEU A 105 -8.28 -5.13 -12.22
N TYR A 106 -8.39 -6.12 -11.33
CA TYR A 106 -7.62 -7.35 -11.42
C TYR A 106 -8.44 -8.56 -11.01
N ARG A 107 -7.97 -9.74 -11.40
CA ARG A 107 -8.47 -11.05 -10.94
C ARG A 107 -7.31 -11.96 -10.54
N LEU A 108 -7.61 -12.98 -9.74
CA LEU A 108 -6.65 -14.03 -9.39
C LEU A 108 -7.21 -15.38 -9.84
N SER A 109 -6.38 -16.18 -10.48
CA SER A 109 -6.70 -17.57 -10.85
C SER A 109 -5.53 -18.49 -10.54
N THR A 110 -5.79 -19.79 -10.46
CA THR A 110 -4.73 -20.80 -10.50
C THR A 110 -4.10 -20.81 -11.90
N ARG A 111 -2.92 -21.42 -12.04
CA ARG A 111 -2.30 -21.70 -13.33
C ARG A 111 -3.24 -22.38 -14.34
N GLY A 112 -4.11 -23.27 -13.85
CA GLY A 112 -5.11 -23.98 -14.66
C GLY A 112 -6.35 -23.16 -15.01
N GLY A 113 -6.41 -21.87 -14.64
CA GLY A 113 -7.53 -20.98 -14.95
C GLY A 113 -8.70 -21.01 -13.96
N ARG A 114 -8.65 -21.85 -12.90
CA ARG A 114 -9.69 -21.85 -11.87
C ARG A 114 -9.67 -20.51 -11.12
N PRO A 115 -10.78 -19.78 -11.05
CA PRO A 115 -10.82 -18.49 -10.36
C PRO A 115 -10.66 -18.68 -8.84
N LEU A 116 -9.78 -17.88 -8.23
CA LEU A 116 -9.59 -17.77 -6.78
C LEU A 116 -10.16 -16.45 -6.25
N LEU A 117 -10.08 -15.39 -7.06
CA LEU A 117 -10.67 -14.09 -6.78
C LEU A 117 -11.34 -13.57 -8.06
N PRO A 118 -12.62 -13.21 -8.01
CA PRO A 118 -13.30 -12.59 -9.13
C PRO A 118 -12.68 -11.19 -9.44
N PRO A 119 -13.02 -10.54 -10.55
CA PRO A 119 -12.57 -9.19 -10.83
C PRO A 119 -12.87 -8.23 -9.67
N VAL A 120 -11.86 -7.57 -9.18
CA VAL A 120 -11.90 -6.62 -8.06
C VAL A 120 -11.23 -5.35 -8.47
N GLU A 121 -11.85 -4.22 -8.16
CA GLU A 121 -11.29 -2.89 -8.39
C GLU A 121 -10.68 -2.31 -7.12
N VAL A 122 -9.53 -1.65 -7.31
CA VAL A 122 -8.89 -0.77 -6.33
C VAL A 122 -8.61 0.54 -7.04
N ALA A 123 -9.05 1.65 -6.48
CA ALA A 123 -8.82 2.97 -7.02
C ALA A 123 -8.48 3.96 -5.90
N PHE A 124 -7.55 4.86 -6.19
CA PHE A 124 -7.20 5.98 -5.33
C PHE A 124 -7.21 7.27 -6.12
N SER A 125 -7.52 8.37 -5.44
CA SER A 125 -7.38 9.72 -5.98
C SER A 125 -6.63 10.62 -5.00
N ARG A 126 -5.92 11.62 -5.54
CA ARG A 126 -5.23 12.67 -4.80
C ARG A 126 -5.36 13.98 -5.57
N ASP A 127 -5.69 15.03 -4.84
CA ASP A 127 -5.70 16.37 -5.40
C ASP A 127 -4.36 17.04 -5.10
N MET A 128 -3.89 17.85 -6.04
CA MET A 128 -2.69 18.65 -5.90
C MET A 128 -2.92 20.04 -6.46
N SER A 129 -2.33 21.05 -5.77
CA SER A 129 -2.31 22.40 -6.31
C SER A 129 -1.41 22.47 -7.55
N TYR A 130 -1.80 23.27 -8.52
CA TYR A 130 -1.06 23.47 -9.77
C TYR A 130 -0.76 24.93 -10.02
N SER A 131 0.40 25.22 -10.60
CA SER A 131 0.81 26.54 -11.08
C SER A 131 1.76 26.38 -12.25
N GLU A 132 1.51 27.06 -13.34
CA GLU A 132 2.40 27.05 -14.52
C GLU A 132 3.79 27.60 -14.18
N ALA A 133 3.87 28.59 -13.30
CA ALA A 133 5.15 29.17 -12.85
C ALA A 133 6.03 28.17 -12.09
N ALA A 134 5.45 27.11 -11.50
CA ALA A 134 6.14 26.08 -10.75
C ALA A 134 6.04 24.69 -11.42
N ALA A 135 5.81 24.62 -12.72
CA ALA A 135 5.48 23.37 -13.44
C ALA A 135 6.50 22.23 -13.21
N LEU A 136 7.81 22.54 -13.16
CA LEU A 136 8.84 21.52 -12.91
C LEU A 136 8.73 20.92 -11.51
N ALA A 137 8.60 21.76 -10.47
CA ALA A 137 8.41 21.27 -9.10
C ALA A 137 7.10 20.50 -8.95
N LYS A 138 6.04 20.91 -9.66
CA LYS A 138 4.76 20.22 -9.68
C LYS A 138 4.82 18.87 -10.39
N ALA A 139 5.64 18.70 -11.41
CA ALA A 139 5.88 17.42 -12.05
C ALA A 139 6.57 16.42 -11.11
N ASP A 140 7.47 16.89 -10.23
CA ASP A 140 8.11 16.06 -9.22
C ASP A 140 7.11 15.62 -8.13
N GLU A 141 6.28 16.56 -7.66
CA GLU A 141 5.20 16.28 -6.71
C GLU A 141 4.19 15.26 -7.29
N GLU A 142 3.78 15.46 -8.54
CA GLU A 142 2.89 14.53 -9.25
C GLU A 142 3.46 13.10 -9.28
N ARG A 143 4.76 12.95 -9.60
CA ARG A 143 5.41 11.63 -9.61
C ARG A 143 5.44 10.96 -8.23
N LEU A 144 5.65 11.74 -7.17
CA LEU A 144 5.61 11.22 -5.80
C LEU A 144 4.20 10.77 -5.41
N LEU A 145 3.17 11.54 -5.78
CA LEU A 145 1.77 11.17 -5.52
C LEU A 145 1.37 9.90 -6.28
N TRP A 146 1.79 9.75 -7.54
CA TRP A 146 1.56 8.52 -8.32
C TRP A 146 2.15 7.31 -7.61
N ARG A 147 3.44 7.36 -7.23
CA ARG A 147 4.11 6.26 -6.51
C ARG A 147 3.40 5.92 -5.21
N ALA A 148 3.01 6.93 -4.43
CA ALA A 148 2.30 6.69 -3.17
C ALA A 148 0.96 5.97 -3.39
N MET A 149 0.16 6.39 -4.36
CA MET A 149 -1.12 5.73 -4.69
C MET A 149 -0.92 4.29 -5.18
N GLU A 150 0.08 4.04 -6.00
CA GLU A 150 0.38 2.72 -6.54
C GLU A 150 0.94 1.77 -5.49
N ALA A 151 1.74 2.28 -4.54
CA ALA A 151 2.13 1.53 -3.35
C ALA A 151 0.92 1.17 -2.47
N ASP A 152 -0.03 2.10 -2.29
CA ASP A 152 -1.28 1.84 -1.56
C ASP A 152 -2.12 0.77 -2.27
N ILE A 153 -2.22 0.82 -3.62
CA ILE A 153 -2.86 -0.22 -4.44
C ILE A 153 -2.19 -1.57 -4.20
N ALA A 154 -0.87 -1.65 -4.33
CA ALA A 154 -0.11 -2.89 -4.14
C ALA A 154 -0.35 -3.49 -2.75
N MET A 155 -0.30 -2.67 -1.71
CA MET A 155 -0.57 -3.11 -0.34
C MET A 155 -2.01 -3.60 -0.14
N GLN A 156 -2.98 -2.99 -0.80
CA GLN A 156 -4.38 -3.44 -0.73
C GLN A 156 -4.58 -4.76 -1.48
N VAL A 157 -3.95 -4.92 -2.65
CA VAL A 157 -3.91 -6.19 -3.39
C VAL A 157 -3.33 -7.30 -2.51
N LEU A 158 -2.13 -7.10 -1.93
CA LEU A 158 -1.47 -8.11 -1.08
C LEU A 158 -2.33 -8.53 0.12
N ARG A 159 -3.02 -7.59 0.77
CA ARG A 159 -3.96 -7.93 1.85
C ARG A 159 -5.10 -8.83 1.39
N ARG A 160 -5.62 -8.60 0.18
CA ARG A 160 -6.69 -9.45 -0.38
C ARG A 160 -6.16 -10.81 -0.81
N LEU A 161 -4.96 -10.87 -1.38
CA LEU A 161 -4.30 -12.15 -1.73
C LEU A 161 -4.06 -13.02 -0.50
N ALA A 162 -3.68 -12.42 0.63
CA ALA A 162 -3.50 -13.15 1.90
C ALA A 162 -4.81 -13.72 2.47
N ALA A 163 -5.95 -13.14 2.10
CA ALA A 163 -7.26 -13.62 2.53
C ALA A 163 -7.89 -14.64 1.56
N THR A 164 -7.21 -14.99 0.45
CA THR A 164 -7.73 -16.00 -0.50
C THR A 164 -7.42 -17.41 -0.01
N PRO A 165 -8.25 -18.39 -0.37
CA PRO A 165 -7.94 -19.80 -0.09
C PRO A 165 -6.68 -20.25 -0.85
N ALA A 166 -6.04 -21.30 -0.36
CA ALA A 166 -4.92 -21.92 -1.06
C ALA A 166 -5.34 -22.41 -2.47
N PRO A 167 -4.44 -22.33 -3.47
CA PRO A 167 -4.71 -22.70 -4.86
C PRO A 167 -5.00 -24.19 -5.08
#